data_a2cdeb817011aa2399c3ed8586d2828e
#
_entry.id   a2cdeb817011aa2399c3ed8586d2828e
#
_cell.length_a   1.000
_cell.length_b   1.000
_cell.length_c   1.000
_cell.angle_alpha   90.00
_cell.angle_beta   90.00
_cell.angle_gamma   90.00
#
_symmetry.space_group_name_H-M   'P 1'
#
loop_
_entity.id
_entity.type
_entity.pdbx_description
1 polymer ?
#
loop_
_entity_poly.entity_id
_entity_poly.type
_entity_poly.pdbx_seq_one_letter_code
_entity_poly.pdbx_strand_id
1 'polypeptide(L)'
;MNKLLATDLDGTLFYPKKRRDMIEEKNLKVLRDFIDDGNKAVIISGRSLDYCLKVKKRINREVGLVCFNGSLVYSNNKIIYSQTLNNSDLENLIEEIYEEYKLPGIFIMTDKGIFVKIRSKSPFMKLIYKLYYKLQGVYTEDFHWKLKEYEEAIKKFDIFKIMFFFGVGNKSKEIA
;
A
#
# COMPACT_ATOMS: atom_id res chain seq x y z
N MET A 1 -0.59 -23.96 -24.32
CA MET A 1 -1.08 -22.55 -24.28
C MET A 1 -0.71 -22.00 -22.92
N ASN A 2 0.13 -20.96 -22.84
CA ASN A 2 0.53 -20.40 -21.54
C ASN A 2 -0.63 -19.60 -20.93
N LYS A 3 -0.90 -19.82 -19.65
CA LYS A 3 -1.95 -19.12 -18.90
C LYS A 3 -1.37 -17.93 -18.14
N LEU A 4 -2.19 -16.94 -17.85
CA LEU A 4 -1.87 -15.84 -16.94
C LEU A 4 -2.80 -15.89 -15.73
N LEU A 5 -2.20 -15.95 -14.53
CA LEU A 5 -2.91 -15.81 -13.26
C LEU A 5 -2.73 -14.38 -12.74
N ALA A 6 -3.83 -13.67 -12.54
CA ALA A 6 -3.85 -12.40 -11.81
C ALA A 6 -4.43 -12.65 -10.41
N THR A 7 -3.71 -12.24 -9.37
CA THR A 7 -4.14 -12.46 -7.97
C THR A 7 -3.91 -11.21 -7.13
N ASP A 8 -4.86 -10.93 -6.22
CA ASP A 8 -4.68 -9.97 -5.14
C ASP A 8 -3.91 -10.61 -3.95
N LEU A 9 -3.44 -9.79 -3.05
CA LEU A 9 -2.72 -10.20 -1.85
C LEU A 9 -3.63 -10.35 -0.64
N ASP A 10 -4.26 -9.25 -0.23
CA ASP A 10 -4.95 -9.14 1.06
C ASP A 10 -6.31 -9.84 1.04
N GLY A 11 -6.41 -10.98 1.74
CA GLY A 11 -7.64 -11.81 1.74
C GLY A 11 -7.73 -12.80 0.58
N THR A 12 -6.76 -12.79 -0.35
CA THR A 12 -6.66 -13.75 -1.46
C THR A 12 -5.40 -14.60 -1.31
N LEU A 13 -4.25 -14.16 -1.78
CA LEU A 13 -3.01 -14.93 -1.65
C LEU A 13 -2.57 -15.07 -0.19
N PHE A 14 -2.89 -14.08 0.66
CA PHE A 14 -2.63 -14.08 2.11
C PHE A 14 -3.75 -14.72 2.94
N TYR A 15 -4.51 -15.63 2.36
CA TYR A 15 -5.55 -16.36 3.08
C TYR A 15 -5.12 -17.81 3.39
N PRO A 16 -5.46 -18.37 4.57
CA PRO A 16 -5.97 -17.70 5.75
C PRO A 16 -4.95 -16.74 6.37
N LYS A 17 -5.44 -15.64 6.97
CA LYS A 17 -4.59 -14.55 7.47
C LYS A 17 -3.74 -15.01 8.65
N LYS A 18 -2.50 -15.47 8.39
CA LYS A 18 -1.51 -15.80 9.42
C LYS A 18 -0.53 -14.64 9.58
N ARG A 19 -0.34 -14.18 10.81
CA ARG A 19 0.43 -12.95 11.13
C ARG A 19 1.95 -13.07 10.89
N ARG A 20 2.50 -14.27 10.74
CA ARG A 20 3.97 -14.48 10.63
C ARG A 20 4.45 -14.71 9.21
N ASP A 21 3.66 -15.41 8.41
CA ASP A 21 4.04 -15.74 7.04
C ASP A 21 3.15 -14.96 6.09
N MET A 22 3.75 -14.16 5.21
CA MET A 22 3.00 -13.34 4.23
C MET A 22 2.10 -14.21 3.37
N ILE A 23 2.59 -15.37 2.93
CA ILE A 23 1.86 -16.34 2.12
C ILE A 23 1.92 -17.69 2.83
N GLU A 24 0.79 -18.39 2.92
CA GLU A 24 0.78 -19.76 3.44
C GLU A 24 1.54 -20.69 2.48
N GLU A 25 2.28 -21.66 3.02
CA GLU A 25 3.11 -22.57 2.24
C GLU A 25 2.31 -23.34 1.18
N LYS A 26 1.04 -23.68 1.47
CA LYS A 26 0.16 -24.34 0.51
C LYS A 26 -0.11 -23.43 -0.70
N ASN A 27 -0.45 -22.16 -0.48
CA ASN A 27 -0.70 -21.20 -1.56
C ASN A 27 0.58 -20.90 -2.33
N LEU A 28 1.70 -20.79 -1.60
CA LEU A 28 3.02 -20.56 -2.19
C LEU A 28 3.43 -21.72 -3.10
N LYS A 29 3.21 -22.97 -2.66
CA LYS A 29 3.48 -24.16 -3.48
C LYS A 29 2.64 -24.16 -4.75
N VAL A 30 1.33 -23.97 -4.67
CA VAL A 30 0.44 -23.96 -5.83
C VAL A 30 0.82 -22.86 -6.82
N LEU A 31 1.18 -21.66 -6.32
CA LEU A 31 1.62 -20.56 -7.18
C LEU A 31 2.94 -20.88 -7.89
N ARG A 32 3.90 -21.48 -7.18
CA ARG A 32 5.19 -21.91 -7.76
C ARG A 32 5.00 -23.00 -8.81
N ASP A 33 4.25 -24.04 -8.50
CA ASP A 33 3.96 -25.13 -9.43
C ASP A 33 3.31 -24.58 -10.72
N PHE A 34 2.34 -23.65 -10.58
CA PHE A 34 1.71 -23.00 -11.73
C PHE A 34 2.72 -22.25 -12.61
N ILE A 35 3.66 -21.52 -12.00
CA ILE A 35 4.69 -20.77 -12.74
C ILE A 35 5.71 -21.73 -13.37
N ASP A 36 6.12 -22.76 -12.64
CA ASP A 36 7.11 -23.75 -13.09
C ASP A 36 6.59 -24.59 -14.27
N ASP A 37 5.26 -24.73 -14.40
CA ASP A 37 4.57 -25.31 -15.58
C ASP A 37 4.60 -24.38 -16.81
N GLY A 38 5.36 -23.28 -16.77
CA GLY A 38 5.53 -22.33 -17.89
C GLY A 38 4.44 -21.27 -18.00
N ASN A 39 3.57 -21.15 -16.98
CA ASN A 39 2.56 -20.11 -16.94
C ASN A 39 3.11 -18.80 -16.34
N LYS A 40 2.36 -17.70 -16.47
CA LYS A 40 2.71 -16.39 -15.94
C LYS A 40 1.81 -16.01 -14.78
N ALA A 41 2.35 -15.31 -13.80
CA ALA A 41 1.58 -14.76 -12.70
C ALA A 41 1.83 -13.26 -12.54
N VAL A 42 0.79 -12.53 -12.14
CA VAL A 42 0.86 -11.12 -11.78
C VAL A 42 0.13 -10.90 -10.45
N ILE A 43 0.75 -10.14 -9.57
CA ILE A 43 0.18 -9.69 -8.30
C ILE A 43 -0.38 -8.30 -8.51
N ILE A 44 -1.63 -8.07 -8.12
CA ILE A 44 -2.32 -6.79 -8.19
C ILE A 44 -2.67 -6.37 -6.78
N SER A 45 -2.13 -5.25 -6.30
CA SER A 45 -2.35 -4.81 -4.91
C SER A 45 -2.34 -3.30 -4.76
N GLY A 46 -3.00 -2.82 -3.70
CA GLY A 46 -2.90 -1.43 -3.26
C GLY A 46 -1.64 -1.10 -2.47
N ARG A 47 -0.75 -2.09 -2.28
CA ARG A 47 0.51 -1.97 -1.53
C ARG A 47 1.59 -1.23 -2.31
N SER A 48 2.62 -0.76 -1.60
CA SER A 48 3.82 -0.14 -2.20
C SER A 48 4.62 -1.15 -3.04
N LEU A 49 5.47 -0.63 -3.92
CA LEU A 49 6.39 -1.46 -4.69
C LEU A 49 7.33 -2.25 -3.78
N ASP A 50 7.89 -1.61 -2.75
CA ASP A 50 8.80 -2.26 -1.79
C ASP A 50 8.15 -3.43 -1.07
N TYR A 51 6.89 -3.27 -0.69
CA TYR A 51 6.12 -4.36 -0.11
C TYR A 51 5.93 -5.52 -1.10
N CYS A 52 5.52 -5.21 -2.32
CA CYS A 52 5.31 -6.20 -3.38
C CYS A 52 6.62 -6.92 -3.77
N LEU A 53 7.76 -6.23 -3.75
CA LEU A 53 9.07 -6.84 -3.96
C LEU A 53 9.45 -7.83 -2.84
N LYS A 54 9.11 -7.54 -1.58
CA LYS A 54 9.28 -8.49 -0.47
C LYS A 54 8.43 -9.76 -0.70
N VAL A 55 7.20 -9.59 -1.20
CA VAL A 55 6.32 -10.71 -1.58
C VAL A 55 6.92 -11.51 -2.74
N LYS A 56 7.37 -10.83 -3.82
CA LYS A 56 8.06 -11.48 -4.95
C LYS A 56 9.26 -12.28 -4.48
N LYS A 57 10.08 -11.73 -3.58
CA LYS A 57 11.22 -12.44 -2.99
C LYS A 57 10.77 -13.69 -2.23
N ARG A 58 9.66 -13.65 -1.50
CA ARG A 58 9.10 -14.82 -0.81
C ARG A 58 8.60 -15.88 -1.78
N ILE A 59 7.99 -15.49 -2.89
CA ILE A 59 7.54 -16.40 -3.96
C ILE A 59 8.76 -17.08 -4.61
N ASN A 60 9.87 -16.37 -4.74
CA ASN A 60 11.10 -16.85 -5.36
C ASN A 60 10.88 -17.39 -6.78
N ARG A 61 10.03 -16.71 -7.54
CA ARG A 61 9.78 -16.92 -8.98
C ARG A 61 9.56 -15.57 -9.66
N GLU A 62 9.66 -15.53 -10.96
CA GLU A 62 9.33 -14.32 -11.71
C GLU A 62 7.81 -14.11 -11.73
N VAL A 63 7.38 -12.97 -11.19
CA VAL A 63 6.00 -12.51 -11.19
C VAL A 63 5.96 -11.02 -11.52
N GLY A 64 4.95 -10.62 -12.30
CA GLY A 64 4.64 -9.20 -12.49
C GLY A 64 4.01 -8.61 -11.24
N LEU A 65 4.20 -7.31 -11.01
CA LEU A 65 3.63 -6.58 -9.88
C LEU A 65 2.86 -5.38 -10.40
N VAL A 66 1.62 -5.23 -9.95
CA VAL A 66 0.78 -4.04 -10.13
C VAL A 66 0.55 -3.46 -8.75
N CYS A 67 1.16 -2.31 -8.48
CA CYS A 67 1.22 -1.68 -7.16
C CYS A 67 0.39 -0.41 -7.10
N PHE A 68 0.12 0.09 -5.89
CA PHE A 68 -0.61 1.34 -5.66
C PHE A 68 -1.95 1.40 -6.40
N ASN A 69 -2.72 0.29 -6.41
CA ASN A 69 -4.00 0.15 -7.14
C ASN A 69 -3.88 0.35 -8.68
N GLY A 70 -2.73 0.06 -9.27
CA GLY A 70 -2.53 0.20 -10.72
C GLY A 70 -1.64 1.36 -11.15
N SER A 71 -1.28 2.26 -10.23
CA SER A 71 -0.45 3.42 -10.56
C SER A 71 0.99 3.07 -10.92
N LEU A 72 1.45 1.84 -10.64
CA LEU A 72 2.78 1.37 -10.98
C LEU A 72 2.75 -0.09 -11.39
N VAL A 73 3.39 -0.39 -12.53
CA VAL A 73 3.57 -1.78 -13.01
C VAL A 73 5.05 -2.09 -13.10
N TYR A 74 5.43 -3.20 -12.47
CA TYR A 74 6.80 -3.69 -12.44
C TYR A 74 6.85 -5.11 -13.02
N SER A 75 7.73 -5.34 -13.98
CA SER A 75 7.93 -6.65 -14.61
C SER A 75 9.35 -6.76 -15.14
N ASN A 76 9.89 -7.97 -15.17
CA ASN A 76 11.25 -8.24 -15.66
C ASN A 76 12.30 -7.32 -15.01
N ASN A 77 12.20 -7.14 -13.71
CA ASN A 77 13.08 -6.31 -12.89
C ASN A 77 13.17 -4.82 -13.28
N LYS A 78 12.11 -4.30 -13.92
CA LYS A 78 11.99 -2.88 -14.25
C LYS A 78 10.56 -2.35 -14.13
N ILE A 79 10.43 -1.07 -13.89
CA ILE A 79 9.16 -0.36 -13.97
C ILE A 79 8.82 -0.21 -15.45
N ILE A 80 7.67 -0.74 -15.88
CA ILE A 80 7.17 -0.67 -17.26
C ILE A 80 6.03 0.34 -17.43
N TYR A 81 5.42 0.75 -16.31
CA TYR A 81 4.41 1.81 -16.26
C TYR A 81 4.47 2.51 -14.91
N SER A 82 4.32 3.83 -14.91
CA SER A 82 4.26 4.64 -13.70
C SER A 82 3.41 5.87 -13.98
N GLN A 83 2.43 6.12 -13.12
CA GLN A 83 1.61 7.32 -13.13
C GLN A 83 1.51 7.85 -11.71
N THR A 84 1.89 9.11 -11.53
CA THR A 84 1.84 9.81 -10.26
C THR A 84 0.78 10.89 -10.27
N LEU A 85 0.37 11.31 -9.10
CA LEU A 85 -0.53 12.45 -8.94
C LEU A 85 0.26 13.73 -9.18
N ASN A 86 -0.34 14.67 -9.93
CA ASN A 86 0.28 15.96 -10.18
C ASN A 86 0.31 16.80 -8.88
N ASN A 87 1.46 17.36 -8.56
CA ASN A 87 1.68 17.97 -7.25
C ASN A 87 1.30 19.47 -7.19
N SER A 88 1.08 20.17 -8.31
CA SER A 88 0.86 21.64 -8.28
C SER A 88 -0.34 22.07 -7.45
N ASP A 89 -1.45 21.34 -7.55
CA ASP A 89 -2.71 21.69 -6.86
C ASP A 89 -3.08 20.65 -5.77
N LEU A 90 -2.31 19.58 -5.71
CA LEU A 90 -2.61 18.44 -4.84
C LEU A 90 -2.52 18.80 -3.36
N GLU A 91 -1.55 19.61 -2.97
CA GLU A 91 -1.38 20.07 -1.59
C GLU A 91 -2.62 20.84 -1.12
N ASN A 92 -3.09 21.78 -1.94
CA ASN A 92 -4.27 22.59 -1.64
C ASN A 92 -5.53 21.72 -1.55
N LEU A 93 -5.74 20.82 -2.50
CA LEU A 93 -6.87 19.89 -2.50
C LEU A 93 -6.88 18.98 -1.28
N ILE A 94 -5.73 18.43 -0.90
CA ILE A 94 -5.61 17.58 0.29
C ILE A 94 -5.94 18.38 1.56
N GLU A 95 -5.43 19.62 1.68
CA GLU A 95 -5.70 20.46 2.85
C GLU A 95 -7.17 20.84 2.92
N GLU A 96 -7.79 21.20 1.80
CA GLU A 96 -9.21 21.50 1.72
C GLU A 96 -10.05 20.33 2.23
N ILE A 97 -9.86 19.14 1.68
CA ILE A 97 -10.55 17.92 2.13
C ILE A 97 -10.27 17.63 3.61
N TYR A 98 -9.01 17.79 4.03
CA TYR A 98 -8.60 17.53 5.41
C TYR A 98 -9.31 18.44 6.41
N GLU A 99 -9.47 19.72 6.07
CA GLU A 99 -10.13 20.68 6.93
C GLU A 99 -11.66 20.60 6.84
N GLU A 100 -12.23 20.45 5.64
CA GLU A 100 -13.67 20.34 5.44
C GLU A 100 -14.26 19.16 6.22
N TYR A 101 -13.69 17.98 6.06
CA TYR A 101 -14.18 16.76 6.72
C TYR A 101 -13.58 16.53 8.10
N LYS A 102 -12.74 17.45 8.61
CA LYS A 102 -12.04 17.33 9.91
C LYS A 102 -11.38 15.97 10.10
N LEU A 103 -10.71 15.49 9.06
CA LEU A 103 -10.16 14.14 9.01
C LEU A 103 -9.18 13.89 10.16
N PRO A 104 -9.23 12.73 10.83
CA PRO A 104 -8.26 12.34 11.84
C PRO A 104 -6.85 12.14 11.29
N GLY A 105 -6.72 11.75 10.02
CA GLY A 105 -5.42 11.53 9.39
C GLY A 105 -5.48 11.39 7.87
N ILE A 106 -4.33 11.67 7.25
CA ILE A 106 -4.07 11.47 5.84
C ILE A 106 -2.78 10.69 5.69
N PHE A 107 -2.74 9.81 4.70
CA PHE A 107 -1.58 9.02 4.32
C PHE A 107 -1.28 9.26 2.85
N ILE A 108 -0.07 9.65 2.54
CA ILE A 108 0.43 9.69 1.16
C ILE A 108 1.44 8.56 0.95
N MET A 109 1.27 7.82 -0.13
CA MET A 109 2.15 6.73 -0.51
C MET A 109 3.02 7.18 -1.68
N THR A 110 4.32 7.11 -1.47
CA THR A 110 5.34 7.53 -2.42
C THR A 110 6.29 6.38 -2.75
N ASP A 111 7.26 6.62 -3.61
CA ASP A 111 8.39 5.72 -3.85
C ASP A 111 9.36 5.62 -2.65
N LYS A 112 9.24 6.53 -1.67
CA LYS A 112 10.10 6.59 -0.46
C LYS A 112 9.40 6.09 0.81
N GLY A 113 8.15 5.65 0.72
CA GLY A 113 7.39 5.15 1.87
C GLY A 113 6.03 5.81 2.04
N ILE A 114 5.45 5.61 3.21
CA ILE A 114 4.14 6.14 3.58
C ILE A 114 4.32 7.27 4.58
N PHE A 115 3.95 8.47 4.20
CA PHE A 115 4.02 9.66 5.06
C PHE A 115 2.64 9.98 5.63
N VAL A 116 2.61 10.30 6.92
CA VAL A 116 1.36 10.39 7.68
C VAL A 116 1.21 11.75 8.33
N LYS A 117 0.10 12.42 8.04
CA LYS A 117 -0.37 13.60 8.78
C LYS A 117 -1.52 13.20 9.69
N ILE A 118 -1.41 13.46 10.98
CA ILE A 118 -2.45 13.19 11.98
C ILE A 118 -2.88 14.49 12.63
N ARG A 119 -4.20 14.73 12.71
CA ARG A 119 -4.77 15.93 13.34
C ARG A 119 -4.49 15.98 14.85
N SER A 120 -4.48 14.83 15.52
CA SER A 120 -4.24 14.76 16.95
C SER A 120 -2.79 15.08 17.30
N LYS A 121 -2.59 16.06 18.19
CA LYS A 121 -1.30 16.35 18.82
C LYS A 121 -0.92 15.35 19.92
N SER A 122 -1.86 14.50 20.34
CA SER A 122 -1.64 13.52 21.40
C SER A 122 -0.67 12.42 20.99
N PRO A 123 0.42 12.19 21.70
CA PRO A 123 1.34 11.07 21.44
C PRO A 123 0.66 9.70 21.62
N PHE A 124 -0.36 9.63 22.49
CA PHE A 124 -1.16 8.43 22.72
C PHE A 124 -1.95 8.03 21.45
N MET A 125 -2.57 8.99 20.77
CA MET A 125 -3.28 8.72 19.50
C MET A 125 -2.33 8.23 18.42
N LYS A 126 -1.13 8.82 18.30
CA LYS A 126 -0.10 8.32 17.38
C LYS A 126 0.30 6.87 17.69
N LEU A 127 0.41 6.53 18.97
CA LEU A 127 0.70 5.15 19.39
C LEU A 127 -0.43 4.19 19.01
N ILE A 128 -1.69 4.57 19.19
CA ILE A 128 -2.86 3.77 18.79
C ILE A 128 -2.84 3.51 17.29
N TYR A 129 -2.59 4.53 16.47
CA TYR A 129 -2.50 4.35 15.01
C TYR A 129 -1.35 3.41 14.63
N LYS A 130 -0.16 3.60 15.20
CA LYS A 130 0.97 2.70 14.97
C LYS A 130 0.64 1.25 15.33
N LEU A 131 0.00 1.03 16.48
CA LEU A 131 -0.41 -0.29 16.93
C LEU A 131 -1.46 -0.89 16.01
N TYR A 132 -2.47 -0.12 15.60
CA TYR A 132 -3.50 -0.55 14.65
C TYR A 132 -2.89 -1.03 13.33
N TYR A 133 -2.00 -0.23 12.71
CA TYR A 133 -1.36 -0.63 11.47
C TYR A 133 -0.42 -1.83 11.65
N LYS A 134 0.26 -1.93 12.78
CA LYS A 134 1.05 -3.11 13.13
C LYS A 134 0.18 -4.37 13.22
N LEU A 135 -1.00 -4.27 13.81
CA LEU A 135 -1.95 -5.37 13.91
C LEU A 135 -2.55 -5.77 12.56
N GLN A 136 -2.67 -4.83 11.63
CA GLN A 136 -3.14 -5.11 10.26
C GLN A 136 -2.10 -5.78 9.36
N GLY A 137 -0.92 -6.10 9.89
CA GLY A 137 0.17 -6.71 9.11
C GLY A 137 0.86 -5.77 8.12
N VAL A 138 0.69 -4.46 8.30
CA VAL A 138 1.30 -3.40 7.46
C VAL A 138 2.68 -2.96 7.98
N TYR A 139 3.19 -3.64 9.02
CA TYR A 139 4.45 -3.33 9.69
C TYR A 139 5.71 -3.47 8.81
N THR A 140 5.57 -4.01 7.62
CA THR A 140 6.68 -4.14 6.66
C THR A 140 6.78 -2.96 5.70
N GLU A 141 5.84 -2.02 5.75
CA GLU A 141 5.88 -0.75 5.02
C GLU A 141 6.64 0.29 5.83
N ASP A 142 7.37 1.19 5.18
CA ASP A 142 8.08 2.27 5.84
C ASP A 142 7.13 3.44 6.12
N PHE A 143 6.82 3.64 7.40
CA PHE A 143 5.94 4.70 7.87
C PHE A 143 6.71 5.87 8.48
N HIS A 144 6.49 7.06 7.97
CA HIS A 144 7.02 8.33 8.45
C HIS A 144 5.92 9.12 9.16
N TRP A 145 6.08 9.33 10.48
CA TRP A 145 5.05 9.89 11.36
C TRP A 145 5.30 11.33 11.79
N LYS A 146 6.38 11.94 11.32
CA LYS A 146 6.69 13.33 11.64
C LYS A 146 6.04 14.25 10.62
N LEU A 147 5.36 15.31 11.11
CA LEU A 147 4.70 16.28 10.24
C LEU A 147 5.66 16.89 9.23
N LYS A 148 6.87 17.23 9.66
CA LYS A 148 7.91 17.79 8.76
C LYS A 148 8.25 16.84 7.60
N GLU A 149 8.33 15.54 7.88
CA GLU A 149 8.59 14.53 6.83
C GLU A 149 7.43 14.46 5.83
N TYR A 150 6.17 14.58 6.31
CA TYR A 150 4.99 14.64 5.45
C TYR A 150 5.00 15.91 4.57
N GLU A 151 5.28 17.09 5.14
CA GLU A 151 5.35 18.36 4.43
C GLU A 151 6.47 18.40 3.38
N GLU A 152 7.58 17.72 3.64
CA GLU A 152 8.63 17.52 2.65
C GLU A 152 8.22 16.55 1.54
N ALA A 153 7.57 15.45 1.90
CA ALA A 153 7.20 14.41 0.97
C ALA A 153 6.19 14.89 -0.06
N ILE A 154 5.16 15.66 0.36
CA ILE A 154 4.14 16.18 -0.55
C ILE A 154 4.71 17.14 -1.60
N LYS A 155 5.86 17.77 -1.31
CA LYS A 155 6.53 18.74 -2.21
C LYS A 155 7.60 18.12 -3.11
N LYS A 156 8.21 17.01 -2.68
CA LYS A 156 9.46 16.51 -3.29
C LYS A 156 9.34 15.13 -3.92
N PHE A 157 8.38 14.30 -3.46
CA PHE A 157 8.31 12.91 -3.89
C PHE A 157 7.12 12.65 -4.81
N ASP A 158 7.28 11.67 -5.65
CA ASP A 158 6.22 11.16 -6.51
C ASP A 158 5.14 10.47 -5.67
N ILE A 159 3.92 11.00 -5.69
CA ILE A 159 2.79 10.49 -4.94
C ILE A 159 1.98 9.55 -5.84
N PHE A 160 1.88 8.28 -5.46
CA PHE A 160 1.14 7.27 -6.19
C PHE A 160 -0.28 7.06 -5.66
N LYS A 161 -0.50 7.32 -4.36
CA LYS A 161 -1.78 7.08 -3.72
C LYS A 161 -1.96 7.97 -2.49
N ILE A 162 -3.19 8.43 -2.31
CA ILE A 162 -3.61 9.12 -1.09
C ILE A 162 -4.70 8.30 -0.42
N MET A 163 -4.64 8.22 0.91
CA MET A 163 -5.67 7.58 1.71
C MET A 163 -6.15 8.57 2.77
N PHE A 164 -7.43 8.86 2.74
CA PHE A 164 -8.11 9.66 3.74
C PHE A 164 -8.66 8.75 4.84
N PHE A 165 -8.32 9.04 6.08
CA PHE A 165 -8.83 8.29 7.21
C PHE A 165 -9.96 9.07 7.86
N PHE A 166 -11.17 8.51 7.82
CA PHE A 166 -12.38 9.15 8.36
C PHE A 166 -12.65 8.81 9.84
N GLY A 167 -11.81 8.01 10.47
CA GLY A 167 -11.98 7.57 11.85
C GLY A 167 -12.85 6.31 11.98
N VAL A 168 -13.16 5.98 13.23
CA VAL A 168 -14.00 4.83 13.58
C VAL A 168 -15.25 5.37 14.25
N GLY A 169 -16.41 5.28 13.61
CA GLY A 169 -17.68 5.74 14.19
C GLY A 169 -18.79 5.96 13.16
N ASN A 170 -19.98 6.30 13.61
CA ASN A 170 -21.16 6.48 12.75
C ASN A 170 -21.02 7.60 11.70
N LYS A 171 -20.22 8.64 11.99
CA LYS A 171 -19.94 9.73 11.04
C LYS A 171 -19.17 9.26 9.79
N SER A 172 -18.41 8.17 9.87
CA SER A 172 -17.70 7.62 8.71
C SER A 172 -18.62 6.96 7.68
N LYS A 173 -19.89 6.65 8.07
CA LYS A 173 -20.86 6.04 7.19
C LYS A 173 -21.70 7.04 6.38
N GLU A 174 -21.67 8.32 6.76
CA GLU A 174 -22.41 9.39 6.07
C GLU A 174 -21.59 10.02 4.93
N ILE A 175 -20.28 9.73 4.88
CA ILE A 175 -19.34 10.34 3.93
C ILE A 175 -18.88 9.33 2.86
N ALA A 176 -19.14 8.04 3.04
CA ALA A 176 -18.81 6.98 2.10
C ALA A 176 -19.99 6.61 1.20
#